data_561fa4245a7bf0ed568f8453c82d760d
#
_entry.id   561fa4245a7bf0ed568f8453c82d760d
#
_cell.length_a   1.000
_cell.length_b   1.000
_cell.length_c   1.000
_cell.angle_alpha   90.00
_cell.angle_beta   90.00
_cell.angle_gamma   90.00
#
_symmetry.space_group_name_H-M   'P 1'
#
loop_
_entity.id
_entity.type
_entity.pdbx_description
1 polymer ?
#
loop_
_entity_poly.entity_id
_entity_poly.type
_entity_poly.pdbx_seq_one_letter_code
_entity_poly.pdbx_strand_id
1 'polypeptide(L)'
;GNSESASIMSIEASREYRFDEAHQQYHIADEELRTAHTIQTQLLQAAARGESMEMDILMVHAQDHLTMASLLKEVSKEFMNIYQEIQALKGEKR
;
A
#
# COMPACT_ATOMS: atom_id res chain seq x y z
N GLY A 1 1.24 8.73 4.16
CA GLY A 1 2.33 8.74 3.23
C GLY A 1 1.92 8.53 1.79
N ASN A 2 2.90 8.53 0.93
CA ASN A 2 2.69 8.38 -0.50
C ASN A 2 2.05 7.03 -0.86
N SER A 3 2.42 5.95 -0.14
CA SER A 3 1.85 4.64 -0.37
C SER A 3 0.35 4.62 -0.06
N GLU A 4 -0.05 5.22 1.06
CA GLU A 4 -1.45 5.30 1.44
C GLU A 4 -2.25 6.13 0.46
N SER A 5 -1.73 7.28 0.02
CA SER A 5 -2.36 8.13 -0.98
C SER A 5 -2.55 7.38 -2.30
N ALA A 6 -1.52 6.66 -2.76
CA ALA A 6 -1.60 5.90 -3.99
C ALA A 6 -2.62 4.76 -3.89
N SER A 7 -2.71 4.10 -2.73
CA SER A 7 -3.72 3.07 -2.49
C SER A 7 -5.14 3.64 -2.58
N ILE A 8 -5.37 4.81 -1.97
CA ILE A 8 -6.66 5.50 -2.06
C ILE A 8 -6.98 5.87 -3.50
N MET A 9 -6.01 6.40 -4.23
CA MET A 9 -6.21 6.75 -5.65
C MET A 9 -6.52 5.53 -6.50
N SER A 10 -5.92 4.38 -6.17
CA SER A 10 -6.23 3.12 -6.83
C SER A 10 -7.69 2.72 -6.60
N ILE A 11 -8.18 2.86 -5.36
CA ILE A 11 -9.58 2.57 -5.04
C ILE A 11 -10.52 3.50 -5.81
N GLU A 12 -10.22 4.80 -5.83
CA GLU A 12 -11.03 5.79 -6.55
C GLU A 12 -11.10 5.49 -8.05
N ALA A 13 -9.97 5.15 -8.66
CA ALA A 13 -9.92 4.78 -10.07
C ALA A 13 -10.73 3.51 -10.34
N SER A 14 -10.64 2.51 -9.45
CA SER A 14 -11.42 1.27 -9.55
C SER A 14 -12.91 1.54 -9.52
N ARG A 15 -13.33 2.41 -8.62
CA ARG A 15 -14.74 2.80 -8.47
C ARG A 15 -15.29 3.40 -9.76
N GLU A 16 -14.45 4.08 -10.53
CA GLU A 16 -14.83 4.69 -11.81
C GLU A 16 -14.54 3.78 -13.00
N TYR A 17 -14.15 2.53 -12.75
CA TYR A 17 -13.81 1.52 -13.76
C TYR A 17 -12.58 1.89 -14.61
N ARG A 18 -11.70 2.76 -14.09
CA ARG A 18 -10.43 3.10 -14.73
C ARG A 18 -9.32 2.17 -14.20
N PHE A 19 -9.36 0.92 -14.65
CA PHE A 19 -8.51 -0.13 -14.08
C PHE A 19 -7.03 0.00 -14.44
N ASP A 20 -6.69 0.55 -15.61
CA ASP A 20 -5.29 0.82 -15.94
C ASP A 20 -4.68 1.80 -14.95
N GLU A 21 -5.41 2.86 -14.65
CA GLU A 21 -5.01 3.86 -13.68
C GLU A 21 -4.94 3.28 -12.26
N ALA A 22 -5.92 2.44 -11.92
CA ALA A 22 -5.93 1.75 -10.63
C ALA A 22 -4.68 0.89 -10.46
N HIS A 23 -4.29 0.15 -11.49
CA HIS A 23 -3.07 -0.68 -11.46
C HIS A 23 -1.81 0.18 -11.33
N GLN A 24 -1.74 1.31 -12.03
CA GLN A 24 -0.61 2.23 -11.92
C GLN A 24 -0.44 2.74 -10.48
N GLN A 25 -1.54 3.16 -9.87
CA GLN A 25 -1.52 3.67 -8.50
C GLN A 25 -1.18 2.55 -7.49
N TYR A 26 -1.67 1.34 -7.72
CA TYR A 26 -1.32 0.19 -6.91
C TYR A 26 0.19 -0.08 -6.97
N HIS A 27 0.79 -0.03 -8.15
CA HIS A 27 2.23 -0.22 -8.30
C HIS A 27 3.04 0.85 -7.59
N ILE A 28 2.59 2.10 -7.63
CA ILE A 28 3.23 3.18 -6.87
C ILE A 28 3.17 2.88 -5.38
N ALA A 29 2.01 2.46 -4.89
CA ALA A 29 1.84 2.09 -3.48
C ALA A 29 2.81 0.96 -3.08
N ASP A 30 2.93 -0.05 -3.93
CA ASP A 30 3.79 -1.20 -3.68
C ASP A 30 5.26 -0.81 -3.65
N GLU A 31 5.72 0.00 -4.59
CA GLU A 31 7.11 0.47 -4.65
C GLU A 31 7.48 1.32 -3.43
N GLU A 32 6.62 2.26 -3.07
CA GLU A 32 6.83 3.10 -1.89
C GLU A 32 6.91 2.25 -0.62
N LEU A 33 6.03 1.26 -0.52
CA LEU A 33 5.98 0.37 0.63
C LEU A 33 7.23 -0.50 0.71
N ARG A 34 7.70 -1.03 -0.42
CA ARG A 34 8.93 -1.84 -0.48
C ARG A 34 10.14 -1.04 -0.06
N THR A 35 10.26 0.20 -0.51
CA THR A 35 11.34 1.09 -0.11
C THR A 35 11.31 1.34 1.39
N ALA A 36 10.15 1.67 1.94
CA ALA A 36 10.00 1.91 3.36
C ALA A 36 10.33 0.65 4.18
N HIS A 37 9.88 -0.52 3.73
CA HIS A 37 10.15 -1.78 4.39
C HIS A 37 11.65 -2.11 4.39
N THR A 38 12.34 -1.86 3.28
CA THR A 38 13.78 -2.08 3.17
C THR A 38 14.54 -1.20 4.17
N ILE A 39 14.20 0.08 4.25
CA ILE A 39 14.82 1.00 5.19
C ILE A 39 14.58 0.52 6.63
N GLN A 40 13.35 0.17 6.95
CA GLN A 40 12.98 -0.32 8.28
C GLN A 40 13.77 -1.56 8.66
N THR A 41 13.90 -2.51 7.74
CA THR A 41 14.67 -3.74 7.95
C THR A 41 16.14 -3.44 8.21
N GLN A 42 16.74 -2.53 7.44
CA GLN A 42 18.14 -2.12 7.64
C GLN A 42 18.36 -1.51 9.02
N LEU A 43 17.42 -0.68 9.46
CA LEU A 43 17.51 -0.06 10.78
C LEU A 43 17.40 -1.10 11.90
N LEU A 44 16.51 -2.07 11.76
CA LEU A 44 16.36 -3.15 12.74
C LEU A 44 17.59 -4.04 12.79
N GLN A 45 18.21 -4.33 11.65
CA GLN A 45 19.44 -5.10 11.57
C GLN A 45 20.60 -4.36 12.23
N ALA A 46 20.71 -3.06 12.02
CA ALA A 46 21.72 -2.23 12.67
C ALA A 46 21.56 -2.26 14.18
N ALA A 47 20.33 -2.15 14.67
CA ALA A 47 20.06 -2.23 16.11
C ALA A 47 20.44 -3.61 16.67
N ALA A 48 20.17 -4.68 15.93
CA ALA A 48 20.51 -6.05 16.36
C ALA A 48 22.01 -6.28 16.42
N ARG A 49 22.80 -5.56 15.61
CA ARG A 49 24.26 -5.63 15.64
C ARG A 49 24.89 -4.82 16.79
N GLY A 50 24.06 -4.21 17.62
CA GLY A 50 24.55 -3.40 18.73
C GLY A 50 25.00 -1.99 18.34
N GLU A 51 24.69 -1.56 17.12
CA GLU A 51 24.96 -0.19 16.70
C GLU A 51 24.03 0.74 17.46
N SER A 52 24.57 1.89 17.86
CA SER A 52 23.83 2.87 18.65
C SER A 52 22.61 3.37 17.89
N MET A 53 21.43 2.88 18.29
CA MET A 53 20.18 3.30 17.70
C MET A 53 19.12 3.27 18.77
N GLU A 54 18.52 4.41 19.00
CA GLU A 54 17.43 4.50 19.95
C GLU A 54 16.15 3.98 19.29
N MET A 55 15.58 2.94 19.87
CA MET A 55 14.23 2.50 19.54
C MET A 55 13.28 3.48 20.24
N ASP A 56 13.05 4.59 19.58
CA ASP A 56 12.24 5.66 20.14
C ASP A 56 10.81 5.65 19.56
N ILE A 57 10.05 6.63 19.98
CA ILE A 57 8.67 6.82 19.52
C ILE A 57 8.60 6.95 18.00
N LEU A 58 9.62 7.54 17.36
CA LEU A 58 9.64 7.70 15.91
C LEU A 58 9.73 6.35 15.19
N MET A 59 10.51 5.41 15.74
CA MET A 59 10.63 4.07 15.18
C MET A 59 9.31 3.30 15.28
N VAL A 60 8.65 3.38 16.43
CA VAL A 60 7.34 2.76 16.63
C VAL A 60 6.31 3.37 15.69
N HIS A 61 6.31 4.70 15.56
CA HIS A 61 5.42 5.42 14.67
C HIS A 61 5.63 5.00 13.21
N ALA A 62 6.88 4.89 12.78
CA ALA A 62 7.22 4.45 11.43
C ALA A 62 6.72 3.02 11.18
N GLN A 63 6.86 2.14 12.16
CA GLN A 63 6.37 0.77 12.04
C GLN A 63 4.85 0.72 11.93
N ASP A 64 4.14 1.54 12.70
CA ASP A 64 2.69 1.64 12.63
C ASP A 64 2.24 2.11 11.25
N HIS A 65 2.90 3.14 10.70
CA HIS A 65 2.60 3.63 9.36
C HIS A 65 2.83 2.58 8.30
N LEU A 66 3.92 1.83 8.42
CA LEU A 66 4.23 0.75 7.49
C LEU A 66 3.14 -0.32 7.50
N THR A 67 2.67 -0.69 8.69
CA THR A 67 1.60 -1.67 8.86
C THR A 67 0.30 -1.19 8.23
N MET A 68 -0.08 0.06 8.50
CA MET A 68 -1.30 0.65 7.94
C MET A 68 -1.23 0.76 6.41
N ALA A 69 -0.10 1.20 5.90
CA ALA A 69 0.10 1.32 4.45
C ALA A 69 0.03 -0.04 3.76
N SER A 70 0.60 -1.06 4.37
CA SER A 70 0.55 -2.44 3.87
C SER A 70 -0.88 -2.95 3.80
N LEU A 71 -1.63 -2.76 4.87
CA LEU A 71 -3.03 -3.17 4.93
C LEU A 71 -3.87 -2.44 3.90
N LEU A 72 -3.70 -1.14 3.79
CA LEU A 72 -4.47 -0.34 2.83
C LEU A 72 -4.17 -0.76 1.38
N LYS A 73 -2.92 -1.08 1.07
CA LYS A 73 -2.54 -1.60 -0.24
C LYS A 73 -3.28 -2.90 -0.55
N GLU A 74 -3.30 -3.84 0.40
CA GLU A 74 -4.02 -5.10 0.22
C GLU A 74 -5.52 -4.88 0.02
N VAL A 75 -6.10 -3.97 0.80
CA VAL A 75 -7.53 -3.63 0.69
C VAL A 75 -7.81 -3.00 -0.67
N SER A 76 -6.92 -2.15 -1.19
CA SER A 76 -7.11 -1.51 -2.49
C SER A 76 -7.19 -2.55 -3.62
N LYS A 77 -6.41 -3.62 -3.52
CA LYS A 77 -6.45 -4.72 -4.48
C LYS A 77 -7.81 -5.43 -4.47
N GLU A 78 -8.35 -5.66 -3.28
CA GLU A 78 -9.66 -6.27 -3.15
C GLU A 78 -10.76 -5.39 -3.74
N PHE A 79 -10.70 -4.09 -3.55
CA PHE A 79 -11.63 -3.17 -4.19
C PHE A 79 -11.53 -3.21 -5.71
N MET A 80 -10.33 -3.28 -6.24
CA MET A 80 -10.13 -3.40 -7.69
C MET A 80 -10.82 -4.67 -8.21
N ASN A 81 -10.61 -5.80 -7.54
CA ASN A 81 -11.21 -7.07 -7.92
C ASN A 81 -12.74 -7.00 -7.86
N ILE A 82 -13.29 -6.44 -6.79
CA ILE A 82 -14.73 -6.29 -6.60
C ILE A 82 -15.34 -5.44 -7.71
N TYR A 83 -14.74 -4.30 -8.00
CA TYR A 83 -15.27 -3.40 -9.05
C TYR A 83 -15.15 -4.02 -10.45
N GLN A 84 -14.12 -4.83 -10.70
CA GLN A 84 -14.02 -5.58 -11.95
C GLN A 84 -15.17 -6.58 -12.08
N GLU A 85 -15.53 -7.27 -10.99
CA GLU A 85 -16.66 -8.19 -10.97
C GLU A 85 -17.98 -7.46 -11.18
N ILE A 86 -18.15 -6.30 -10.55
CA ILE A 86 -19.36 -5.48 -10.71
C ILE A 86 -19.50 -5.06 -12.18
N GLN A 87 -18.41 -4.62 -12.80
CA GLN A 87 -18.45 -4.23 -14.20
C GLN A 87 -18.83 -5.39 -15.11
N ALA A 88 -18.27 -6.58 -14.86
CA ALA A 88 -18.59 -7.79 -15.59
C ALA A 88 -20.08 -8.14 -15.49
N LEU A 89 -20.63 -8.06 -14.27
CA LEU A 89 -22.04 -8.33 -14.04
C LEU A 89 -22.94 -7.34 -14.74
N LYS A 90 -22.57 -6.06 -14.78
CA LYS A 90 -23.31 -5.05 -15.51
C LYS A 90 -23.30 -5.30 -17.01
N GLY A 91 -22.17 -5.79 -17.54
CA GLY A 91 -22.05 -6.16 -18.93
C GLY A 91 -22.92 -7.36 -19.31
N GLU A 92 -23.01 -8.35 -18.43
CA GLU A 92 -23.80 -9.55 -18.63
C GLU A 92 -25.30 -9.28 -18.65
N LYS A 93 -25.76 -8.21 -18.03
CA LYS A 93 -27.19 -7.86 -17.96
C LYS A 93 -27.71 -7.19 -19.24
N ARG A 94 -26.83 -6.95 -20.19
CA ARG A 94 -27.22 -6.40 -21.50
C ARG A 94 -27.63 -7.54 -22.46
#